data_7af19317f4b14cf08739d05809b670ef
#
_entry.id   7af19317f4b14cf08739d05809b670ef
#
_cell.length_a   1.000
_cell.length_b   1.000
_cell.length_c   1.000
_cell.angle_alpha   90.00
_cell.angle_beta   90.00
_cell.angle_gamma   90.00
#
_symmetry.space_group_name_H-M   'P 1'
#
loop_
_entity.id
_entity.type
_entity.pdbx_description
1 polymer ?
#
loop_
_entity_poly.entity_id
_entity_poly.type
_entity_poly.pdbx_seq_one_letter_code
_entity_poly.pdbx_strand_id
1 'polypeptide(L)'
;IQDYRDGNILRHEKTLEEKELEQIKLISVRKSMVKPVLLAYPSHEVFDDYLETLKTDNNLVQHFHFDDKDEKHTFWTVSDPKSIEHITTFFENELKRVYIADGHHRLSTFSRYGNESGSEIGDYVLSVYIPFSGLQIHPFNRIISLSDNWDWDLMMKKLKGYCFVEKIKKPFTPKFKFNFLMTSGSNIYSCVWKPSL
;
A
#
# COMPACT_ATOMS: atom_id res chain seq x y z
N ILE A 1 -13.56 8.95 -5.14
CA ILE A 1 -13.98 7.53 -5.43
C ILE A 1 -14.16 7.30 -6.93
N GLN A 2 -14.62 8.28 -7.70
CA GLN A 2 -14.77 8.12 -9.15
C GLN A 2 -13.46 7.68 -9.81
N ASP A 3 -12.33 8.25 -9.44
CA ASP A 3 -10.99 7.86 -9.96
C ASP A 3 -10.66 6.38 -9.73
N TYR A 4 -11.14 5.80 -8.63
CA TYR A 4 -10.97 4.37 -8.37
C TYR A 4 -11.83 3.52 -9.32
N ARG A 5 -13.05 3.96 -9.62
CA ARG A 5 -13.96 3.27 -10.56
C ARG A 5 -13.45 3.36 -12.00
N ASP A 6 -12.90 4.51 -12.37
CA ASP A 6 -12.36 4.80 -13.69
C ASP A 6 -10.98 4.15 -13.93
N GLY A 7 -10.37 3.58 -12.88
CA GLY A 7 -9.08 2.91 -12.98
C GLY A 7 -7.87 3.85 -12.97
N ASN A 8 -8.03 5.10 -12.52
CA ASN A 8 -6.95 6.04 -12.27
C ASN A 8 -6.21 5.68 -10.98
N ILE A 9 -6.91 5.07 -10.01
CA ILE A 9 -6.33 4.51 -8.79
C ILE A 9 -6.13 3.01 -8.99
N LEU A 10 -4.88 2.60 -9.14
CA LEU A 10 -4.50 1.22 -9.46
C LEU A 10 -4.43 0.34 -8.23
N ARG A 11 -5.00 -0.85 -8.34
CA ARG A 11 -4.97 -1.89 -7.31
C ARG A 11 -4.06 -3.05 -7.72
N HIS A 12 -3.45 -3.72 -6.75
CA HIS A 12 -2.65 -4.92 -6.96
C HIS A 12 -3.13 -6.12 -6.11
N GLU A 13 -4.18 -5.94 -5.30
CA GLU A 13 -4.81 -7.00 -4.53
C GLU A 13 -6.31 -7.11 -4.84
N LYS A 14 -6.83 -8.33 -4.75
CA LYS A 14 -8.27 -8.59 -4.73
C LYS A 14 -8.77 -8.43 -3.29
N THR A 15 -9.91 -7.80 -3.15
CA THR A 15 -10.56 -7.64 -1.84
C THR A 15 -11.46 -8.83 -1.51
N LEU A 16 -11.63 -9.11 -0.22
CA LEU A 16 -12.49 -10.16 0.29
C LEU A 16 -13.84 -9.56 0.68
N GLU A 17 -14.91 -10.09 0.11
CA GLU A 17 -16.27 -9.58 0.31
C GLU A 17 -16.70 -9.56 1.77
N GLU A 18 -16.39 -10.59 2.55
CA GLU A 18 -16.70 -10.65 3.98
C GLU A 18 -16.11 -9.47 4.75
N LYS A 19 -14.84 -9.13 4.48
CA LYS A 19 -14.18 -7.99 5.12
C LYS A 19 -14.76 -6.64 4.71
N GLU A 20 -15.21 -6.53 3.46
CA GLU A 20 -15.90 -5.33 2.99
C GLU A 20 -17.22 -5.13 3.71
N LEU A 21 -18.03 -6.19 3.84
CA LEU A 21 -19.33 -6.14 4.53
C LEU A 21 -19.19 -5.75 6.01
N GLU A 22 -18.19 -6.26 6.71
CA GLU A 22 -17.89 -5.85 8.09
C GLU A 22 -17.54 -4.36 8.18
N GLN A 23 -16.72 -3.86 7.26
CA GLN A 23 -16.36 -2.44 7.23
C GLN A 23 -17.53 -1.55 6.83
N ILE A 24 -18.40 -1.97 5.91
CA ILE A 24 -19.62 -1.24 5.56
C ILE A 24 -20.52 -1.05 6.79
N LYS A 25 -20.71 -2.09 7.61
CA LYS A 25 -21.46 -1.98 8.87
C LYS A 25 -20.85 -0.94 9.81
N LEU A 26 -19.52 -0.92 9.93
CA LEU A 26 -18.84 0.08 10.77
C LEU A 26 -19.02 1.51 10.24
N ILE A 27 -18.89 1.72 8.94
CA ILE A 27 -19.05 3.02 8.29
C ILE A 27 -20.49 3.50 8.42
N SER A 28 -21.46 2.63 8.21
CA SER A 28 -22.88 2.97 8.29
C SER A 28 -23.30 3.47 9.68
N VAL A 29 -22.65 2.96 10.74
CA VAL A 29 -22.90 3.39 12.14
C VAL A 29 -22.09 4.64 12.49
N ARG A 30 -20.78 4.63 12.19
CA ARG A 30 -19.85 5.70 12.62
C ARG A 30 -19.94 6.95 11.76
N LYS A 31 -20.37 6.82 10.50
CA LYS A 31 -20.35 7.90 9.49
C LYS A 31 -18.99 8.57 9.35
N SER A 32 -17.93 7.83 9.60
CA SER A 32 -16.55 8.34 9.58
C SER A 32 -15.55 7.28 9.14
N MET A 33 -14.43 7.75 8.59
CA MET A 33 -13.27 6.93 8.23
C MET A 33 -12.19 7.09 9.31
N VAL A 34 -11.74 5.96 9.89
CA VAL A 34 -10.77 5.97 11.00
C VAL A 34 -9.31 5.98 10.50
N LYS A 35 -9.06 5.33 9.37
CA LYS A 35 -7.71 5.22 8.80
C LYS A 35 -7.72 5.68 7.35
N PRO A 36 -6.76 6.52 6.92
CA PRO A 36 -6.63 6.91 5.52
C PRO A 36 -6.22 5.72 4.64
N VAL A 37 -6.51 5.82 3.35
CA VAL A 37 -5.90 4.98 2.32
C VAL A 37 -4.53 5.56 1.99
N LEU A 38 -3.51 4.70 1.89
CA LEU A 38 -2.18 5.12 1.45
C LEU A 38 -2.08 4.96 -0.06
N LEU A 39 -1.90 6.06 -0.75
CA LEU A 39 -1.75 6.15 -2.20
C LEU A 39 -0.32 6.58 -2.55
N ALA A 40 0.28 5.88 -3.48
CA ALA A 40 1.61 6.17 -3.98
C ALA A 40 1.53 6.77 -5.39
N TYR A 41 2.36 7.75 -5.68
CA TYR A 41 2.43 8.38 -7.00
C TYR A 41 3.87 8.48 -7.51
N PRO A 42 4.07 8.54 -8.85
CA PRO A 42 5.39 8.80 -9.43
C PRO A 42 5.95 10.12 -8.90
N SER A 43 7.17 10.09 -8.37
CA SER A 43 7.83 11.29 -7.82
C SER A 43 7.90 12.41 -8.85
N HIS A 44 7.63 13.63 -8.40
CA HIS A 44 7.65 14.84 -9.23
C HIS A 44 8.39 15.94 -8.48
N GLU A 45 9.67 16.09 -8.76
CA GLU A 45 10.61 16.92 -8.01
C GLU A 45 10.07 18.35 -7.77
N VAL A 46 9.59 19.02 -8.80
CA VAL A 46 9.07 20.40 -8.69
C VAL A 46 7.86 20.49 -7.75
N PHE A 47 6.97 19.49 -7.79
CA PHE A 47 5.79 19.49 -6.92
C PHE A 47 6.16 19.06 -5.49
N ASP A 48 7.06 18.11 -5.34
CA ASP A 48 7.55 17.65 -4.04
C ASP A 48 8.29 18.82 -3.33
N ASP A 49 9.11 19.59 -4.06
CA ASP A 49 9.75 20.83 -3.56
C ASP A 49 8.72 21.90 -3.18
N TYR A 50 7.68 22.09 -4.00
CA TYR A 50 6.61 23.01 -3.67
C TYR A 50 5.93 22.64 -2.34
N LEU A 51 5.62 21.36 -2.11
CA LEU A 51 5.04 20.91 -0.84
C LEU A 51 5.95 21.21 0.34
N GLU A 52 7.29 21.12 0.19
CA GLU A 52 8.23 21.52 1.23
C GLU A 52 8.11 23.01 1.58
N THR A 53 7.85 23.89 0.61
CA THR A 53 7.66 25.33 0.87
C THR A 53 6.43 25.64 1.74
N LEU A 54 5.45 24.75 1.76
CA LEU A 54 4.24 24.90 2.58
C LEU A 54 4.44 24.55 4.05
N LYS A 55 5.55 23.91 4.40
CA LYS A 55 5.90 23.54 5.78
C LYS A 55 6.47 24.74 6.54
N THR A 56 5.65 25.74 6.80
CA THR A 56 5.99 26.97 7.50
C THR A 56 5.38 26.98 8.91
N ASP A 57 5.90 27.84 9.78
CA ASP A 57 5.36 28.02 11.15
C ASP A 57 3.89 28.45 11.14
N ASN A 58 3.48 29.25 10.15
CA ASN A 58 2.09 29.69 9.99
C ASN A 58 1.11 28.56 9.65
N ASN A 59 1.62 27.50 9.05
CA ASN A 59 0.84 26.30 8.68
C ASN A 59 0.98 25.16 9.70
N LEU A 60 1.85 25.32 10.69
CA LEU A 60 2.10 24.32 11.72
C LEU A 60 0.88 24.13 12.60
N VAL A 61 0.42 22.87 12.69
CA VAL A 61 -0.70 22.48 13.57
C VAL A 61 -0.18 21.84 14.84
N GLN A 62 0.70 20.86 14.71
CA GLN A 62 1.14 20.08 15.85
C GLN A 62 2.45 19.33 15.61
N HIS A 63 3.20 19.15 16.69
CA HIS A 63 4.33 18.21 16.79
C HIS A 63 4.00 17.10 17.78
N PHE A 64 4.37 15.87 17.42
CA PHE A 64 4.39 14.73 18.32
C PHE A 64 5.79 14.13 18.34
N HIS A 65 6.28 13.81 19.51
CA HIS A 65 7.51 13.06 19.70
C HIS A 65 7.18 11.77 20.44
N PHE A 66 7.61 10.63 19.90
CA PHE A 66 7.46 9.32 20.50
C PHE A 66 8.82 8.84 21.00
N ASP A 67 9.08 9.04 22.30
CA ASP A 67 10.39 8.80 22.91
C ASP A 67 10.86 7.35 22.80
N ASP A 68 9.93 6.39 22.85
CA ASP A 68 10.20 4.95 22.74
C ASP A 68 10.74 4.52 21.36
N LYS A 69 10.52 5.33 20.34
CA LYS A 69 10.93 5.05 18.95
C LYS A 69 11.85 6.12 18.36
N ASP A 70 12.10 7.21 19.12
CA ASP A 70 12.77 8.42 18.59
C ASP A 70 12.15 8.93 17.28
N GLU A 71 10.82 8.83 17.18
CA GLU A 71 10.07 9.28 16.00
C GLU A 71 9.45 10.65 16.25
N LYS A 72 9.63 11.57 15.29
CA LYS A 72 9.02 12.90 15.28
C LYS A 72 7.98 12.98 14.17
N HIS A 73 6.77 13.38 14.53
CA HIS A 73 5.69 13.62 13.58
C HIS A 73 5.28 15.08 13.63
N THR A 74 5.25 15.73 12.49
CA THR A 74 4.85 17.13 12.36
C THR A 74 3.71 17.23 11.37
N PHE A 75 2.69 18.01 11.72
CA PHE A 75 1.51 18.23 10.90
C PHE A 75 1.41 19.71 10.54
N TRP A 76 1.16 19.96 9.26
CA TRP A 76 0.86 21.28 8.72
C TRP A 76 -0.51 21.24 8.04
N THR A 77 -1.24 22.36 8.11
CA THR A 77 -2.51 22.54 7.39
C THR A 77 -2.32 23.54 6.27
N VAL A 78 -2.77 23.19 5.09
CA VAL A 78 -2.82 24.12 3.96
C VAL A 78 -4.26 24.63 3.86
N SER A 79 -4.48 25.92 4.16
CA SER A 79 -5.80 26.57 4.11
C SER A 79 -5.87 27.70 3.09
N ASP A 80 -4.74 28.12 2.54
CA ASP A 80 -4.69 29.12 1.49
C ASP A 80 -5.33 28.61 0.19
N PRO A 81 -6.37 29.32 -0.36
CA PRO A 81 -7.07 28.84 -1.54
C PRO A 81 -6.19 28.63 -2.77
N LYS A 82 -5.16 29.45 -2.97
CA LYS A 82 -4.25 29.32 -4.13
C LYS A 82 -3.38 28.08 -4.01
N SER A 83 -2.91 27.79 -2.82
CA SER A 83 -2.13 26.57 -2.57
C SER A 83 -2.99 25.31 -2.72
N ILE A 84 -4.24 25.35 -2.25
CA ILE A 84 -5.20 24.25 -2.44
C ILE A 84 -5.48 24.04 -3.93
N GLU A 85 -5.75 25.13 -4.68
CA GLU A 85 -5.98 25.08 -6.12
C GLU A 85 -4.77 24.50 -6.86
N HIS A 86 -3.56 24.94 -6.51
CA HIS A 86 -2.34 24.43 -7.11
C HIS A 86 -2.16 22.93 -6.89
N ILE A 87 -2.37 22.46 -5.65
CA ILE A 87 -2.32 21.03 -5.31
C ILE A 87 -3.37 20.25 -6.10
N THR A 88 -4.62 20.72 -6.11
CA THR A 88 -5.73 20.07 -6.82
C THR A 88 -5.44 19.97 -8.32
N THR A 89 -5.01 21.07 -8.93
CA THR A 89 -4.67 21.14 -10.36
C THR A 89 -3.55 20.15 -10.71
N PHE A 90 -2.53 20.02 -9.85
CA PHE A 90 -1.46 19.06 -10.05
C PHE A 90 -1.99 17.62 -10.06
N PHE A 91 -2.83 17.26 -9.08
CA PHE A 91 -3.41 15.92 -9.02
C PHE A 91 -4.35 15.63 -10.19
N GLU A 92 -5.09 16.60 -10.69
CA GLU A 92 -6.02 16.43 -11.81
C GLU A 92 -5.31 16.33 -13.16
N ASN A 93 -4.28 17.14 -13.39
CA ASN A 93 -3.69 17.28 -14.72
C ASN A 93 -2.39 16.49 -14.91
N GLU A 94 -1.56 16.38 -13.88
CA GLU A 94 -0.22 15.78 -14.00
C GLU A 94 -0.20 14.31 -13.56
N LEU A 95 -1.04 13.94 -12.57
CA LEU A 95 -1.08 12.58 -12.05
C LEU A 95 -2.17 11.73 -12.71
N LYS A 96 -1.84 11.15 -13.84
CA LYS A 96 -2.77 10.25 -14.56
C LYS A 96 -3.11 8.98 -13.79
N ARG A 97 -2.22 8.52 -12.92
CA ARG A 97 -2.40 7.27 -12.17
C ARG A 97 -1.71 7.34 -10.82
N VAL A 98 -2.39 6.82 -9.82
CA VAL A 98 -1.82 6.56 -8.48
C VAL A 98 -2.02 5.09 -8.12
N TYR A 99 -1.27 4.61 -7.14
CA TYR A 99 -1.22 3.20 -6.77
C TYR A 99 -1.61 3.05 -5.31
N ILE A 100 -2.49 2.10 -5.01
CA ILE A 100 -2.82 1.80 -3.61
C ILE A 100 -1.62 1.08 -2.99
N ALA A 101 -0.94 1.72 -2.03
CA ALA A 101 0.13 1.10 -1.27
C ALA A 101 -0.41 0.35 -0.03
N ASP A 102 -1.45 0.88 0.62
CA ASP A 102 -2.19 0.20 1.69
C ASP A 102 -3.66 0.65 1.70
N GLY A 103 -4.56 -0.25 2.10
CA GLY A 103 -5.98 0.06 2.29
C GLY A 103 -6.89 -0.32 1.13
N HIS A 104 -6.55 -1.35 0.34
CA HIS A 104 -7.40 -1.88 -0.73
C HIS A 104 -8.84 -2.16 -0.27
N HIS A 105 -8.99 -2.85 0.86
CA HIS A 105 -10.32 -3.12 1.44
C HIS A 105 -11.05 -1.84 1.82
N ARG A 106 -10.36 -0.84 2.40
CA ARG A 106 -10.97 0.44 2.76
C ARG A 106 -11.53 1.17 1.54
N LEU A 107 -10.71 1.30 0.49
CA LEU A 107 -11.13 1.99 -0.73
C LEU A 107 -12.27 1.27 -1.45
N SER A 108 -12.19 -0.06 -1.57
CA SER A 108 -13.27 -0.88 -2.15
C SER A 108 -14.57 -0.75 -1.35
N THR A 109 -14.46 -0.80 -0.02
CA THR A 109 -15.60 -0.65 0.89
C THR A 109 -16.28 0.72 0.73
N PHE A 110 -15.52 1.81 0.67
CA PHE A 110 -16.09 3.15 0.48
C PHE A 110 -16.72 3.30 -0.89
N SER A 111 -16.11 2.75 -1.94
CA SER A 111 -16.70 2.74 -3.29
C SER A 111 -18.02 2.00 -3.33
N ARG A 112 -18.13 0.87 -2.64
CA ARG A 112 -19.35 0.09 -2.53
C ARG A 112 -20.42 0.80 -1.68
N TYR A 113 -20.03 1.33 -0.52
CA TYR A 113 -20.93 2.06 0.38
C TYR A 113 -21.54 3.28 -0.31
N GLY A 114 -20.76 4.07 -1.07
CA GLY A 114 -21.29 5.21 -1.81
C GLY A 114 -22.32 4.80 -2.86
N ASN A 115 -22.09 3.70 -3.58
CA ASN A 115 -23.06 3.17 -4.55
C ASN A 115 -24.37 2.68 -3.90
N GLU A 116 -24.27 1.98 -2.78
CA GLU A 116 -25.42 1.34 -2.14
C GLU A 116 -26.24 2.34 -1.30
N SER A 117 -25.59 3.31 -0.66
CA SER A 117 -26.26 4.23 0.27
C SER A 117 -26.76 5.54 -0.36
N GLY A 118 -26.26 5.89 -1.55
CA GLY A 118 -26.50 7.21 -2.15
C GLY A 118 -26.02 8.37 -1.28
N SER A 119 -25.12 8.10 -0.33
CA SER A 119 -24.61 9.07 0.64
C SER A 119 -23.38 9.79 0.09
N GLU A 120 -23.33 11.11 0.18
CA GLU A 120 -22.16 11.91 -0.16
C GLU A 120 -20.88 11.48 0.58
N ILE A 121 -21.02 10.84 1.76
CA ILE A 121 -19.89 10.28 2.51
C ILE A 121 -19.14 9.22 1.70
N GLY A 122 -19.84 8.52 0.79
CA GLY A 122 -19.24 7.52 -0.08
C GLY A 122 -18.52 8.08 -1.31
N ASP A 123 -18.62 9.38 -1.58
CA ASP A 123 -18.00 10.01 -2.75
C ASP A 123 -16.52 10.38 -2.51
N TYR A 124 -16.15 10.54 -1.25
CA TYR A 124 -14.80 10.92 -0.85
C TYR A 124 -14.16 9.87 0.05
N VAL A 125 -12.84 9.79 0.01
CA VAL A 125 -12.06 8.93 0.87
C VAL A 125 -10.86 9.69 1.42
N LEU A 126 -10.65 9.59 2.73
CA LEU A 126 -9.46 10.15 3.36
C LEU A 126 -8.23 9.39 2.85
N SER A 127 -7.28 10.09 2.26
CA SER A 127 -6.09 9.49 1.67
C SER A 127 -4.83 10.21 2.11
N VAL A 128 -3.74 9.45 2.18
CA VAL A 128 -2.38 9.96 2.29
C VAL A 128 -1.68 9.67 0.97
N TYR A 129 -1.11 10.68 0.35
CA TYR A 129 -0.34 10.56 -0.88
C TYR A 129 1.14 10.62 -0.57
N ILE A 130 1.91 9.65 -1.08
CA ILE A 130 3.36 9.57 -0.89
C ILE A 130 4.02 9.40 -2.26
N PRO A 131 5.03 10.22 -2.61
CA PRO A 131 5.82 10.01 -3.82
C PRO A 131 6.60 8.69 -3.72
N PHE A 132 6.90 8.05 -4.85
CA PHE A 132 7.68 6.80 -4.87
C PHE A 132 9.04 6.93 -4.19
N SER A 133 9.65 8.11 -4.24
CA SER A 133 10.90 8.41 -3.52
C SER A 133 10.78 8.33 -2.00
N GLY A 134 9.58 8.54 -1.45
CA GLY A 134 9.29 8.44 -0.01
C GLY A 134 8.88 7.04 0.45
N LEU A 135 8.78 6.05 -0.46
CA LEU A 135 8.37 4.70 -0.13
C LEU A 135 9.55 3.74 -0.04
N GLN A 136 9.48 2.87 0.95
CA GLN A 136 10.36 1.72 1.06
C GLN A 136 9.55 0.44 0.93
N ILE A 137 9.98 -0.45 0.04
CA ILE A 137 9.36 -1.77 -0.11
C ILE A 137 10.19 -2.75 0.71
N HIS A 138 9.58 -3.25 1.79
CA HIS A 138 10.18 -4.28 2.62
C HIS A 138 9.79 -5.69 2.16
N PRO A 139 10.65 -6.68 2.36
CA PRO A 139 10.30 -8.07 2.10
C PRO A 139 9.11 -8.50 2.96
N PHE A 140 8.11 -9.10 2.35
CA PHE A 140 6.99 -9.69 3.08
C PHE A 140 7.24 -11.17 3.28
N ASN A 141 7.79 -11.53 4.45
CA ASN A 141 8.10 -12.90 4.79
C ASN A 141 6.85 -13.64 5.27
N ARG A 142 6.68 -14.87 4.80
CA ARG A 142 5.60 -15.76 5.23
C ARG A 142 6.20 -16.95 5.95
N ILE A 143 5.68 -17.24 7.15
CA ILE A 143 6.03 -18.43 7.91
C ILE A 143 4.94 -19.46 7.65
N ILE A 144 5.36 -20.65 7.24
CA ILE A 144 4.46 -21.78 7.00
C ILE A 144 4.76 -22.84 8.06
N SER A 145 3.80 -23.11 8.92
CA SER A 145 3.88 -24.22 9.86
C SER A 145 3.54 -25.51 9.11
N LEU A 146 4.42 -26.50 9.23
CA LEU A 146 4.26 -27.79 8.59
C LEU A 146 3.75 -28.81 9.62
N SER A 147 2.96 -29.78 9.18
CA SER A 147 2.53 -30.90 10.04
C SER A 147 3.69 -31.85 10.33
N ASP A 148 3.58 -32.63 11.39
CA ASP A 148 4.61 -33.60 11.78
C ASP A 148 4.89 -34.66 10.70
N ASN A 149 3.93 -34.93 9.83
CA ASN A 149 4.03 -35.89 8.72
C ASN A 149 4.47 -35.25 7.40
N TRP A 150 5.09 -34.04 7.45
CA TRP A 150 5.53 -33.35 6.28
C TRP A 150 6.71 -34.01 5.59
N ASP A 151 6.53 -34.37 4.32
CA ASP A 151 7.60 -34.93 3.48
C ASP A 151 8.31 -33.80 2.73
N TRP A 152 9.51 -33.45 3.21
CA TRP A 152 10.36 -32.43 2.62
C TRP A 152 10.79 -32.77 1.21
N ASP A 153 11.14 -34.02 0.93
CA ASP A 153 11.63 -34.44 -0.38
C ASP A 153 10.52 -34.38 -1.43
N LEU A 154 9.31 -34.78 -1.05
CA LEU A 154 8.14 -34.69 -1.90
C LEU A 154 7.82 -33.21 -2.21
N MET A 155 7.89 -32.32 -1.22
CA MET A 155 7.68 -30.91 -1.41
C MET A 155 8.72 -30.31 -2.35
N MET A 156 10.01 -30.61 -2.12
CA MET A 156 11.10 -30.13 -2.96
C MET A 156 10.98 -30.67 -4.40
N LYS A 157 10.56 -31.92 -4.58
CA LYS A 157 10.28 -32.49 -5.91
C LYS A 157 9.17 -31.74 -6.62
N LYS A 158 8.06 -31.44 -5.92
CA LYS A 158 6.96 -30.63 -6.47
C LYS A 158 7.42 -29.22 -6.81
N LEU A 159 8.14 -28.56 -5.90
CA LEU A 159 8.63 -27.19 -6.08
C LEU A 159 9.57 -27.09 -7.29
N LYS A 160 10.46 -28.07 -7.50
CA LYS A 160 11.32 -28.14 -8.68
C LYS A 160 10.56 -28.32 -10.00
N GLY A 161 9.31 -28.80 -9.94
CA GLY A 161 8.41 -28.81 -11.09
C GLY A 161 8.07 -27.40 -11.56
N TYR A 162 7.89 -26.47 -10.65
CA TYR A 162 7.46 -25.09 -10.88
C TYR A 162 8.59 -24.08 -10.91
N CYS A 163 9.66 -24.35 -10.18
CA CYS A 163 10.78 -23.41 -9.98
C CYS A 163 12.12 -24.05 -10.31
N PHE A 164 13.07 -23.21 -10.71
CA PHE A 164 14.49 -23.51 -10.58
C PHE A 164 14.85 -23.27 -9.12
N VAL A 165 15.37 -24.29 -8.43
CA VAL A 165 15.68 -24.24 -6.99
C VAL A 165 17.16 -24.50 -6.81
N GLU A 166 17.86 -23.56 -6.20
CA GLU A 166 19.30 -23.63 -5.89
C GLU A 166 19.52 -23.40 -4.39
N LYS A 167 20.33 -24.23 -3.75
CA LYS A 167 20.77 -24.01 -2.39
C LYS A 167 21.90 -23.01 -2.37
N ILE A 168 21.73 -21.95 -1.56
CA ILE A 168 22.69 -20.85 -1.47
C ILE A 168 23.24 -20.71 -0.05
N LYS A 169 24.41 -20.09 0.08
CA LYS A 169 25.09 -19.90 1.38
C LYS A 169 24.65 -18.65 2.14
N LYS A 170 24.27 -17.59 1.41
CA LYS A 170 23.89 -16.29 2.00
C LYS A 170 22.58 -15.81 1.39
N PRO A 171 21.66 -15.25 2.20
CA PRO A 171 20.46 -14.65 1.67
C PRO A 171 20.79 -13.39 0.87
N PHE A 172 19.94 -13.07 -0.08
CA PHE A 172 19.94 -11.80 -0.83
C PHE A 172 18.49 -11.28 -0.96
N THR A 173 18.34 -10.00 -1.24
CA THR A 173 17.02 -9.45 -1.55
C THR A 173 16.66 -9.77 -3.00
N PRO A 174 15.59 -10.55 -3.27
CA PRO A 174 15.13 -10.80 -4.63
C PRO A 174 14.84 -9.52 -5.38
N LYS A 175 15.46 -9.34 -6.56
CA LYS A 175 15.29 -8.12 -7.38
C LYS A 175 14.30 -8.30 -8.53
N PHE A 176 13.91 -9.54 -8.83
CA PHE A 176 13.05 -9.87 -9.96
C PHE A 176 11.69 -10.39 -9.50
N LYS A 177 10.63 -10.05 -10.23
CA LYS A 177 9.23 -10.39 -9.95
C LYS A 177 8.98 -11.87 -9.67
N PHE A 178 9.76 -12.74 -10.28
CA PHE A 178 9.56 -14.20 -10.21
C PHE A 178 10.62 -14.92 -9.37
N ASN A 179 11.32 -14.17 -8.51
CA ASN A 179 12.35 -14.72 -7.64
C ASN A 179 11.92 -14.58 -6.18
N PHE A 180 12.09 -15.64 -5.39
CA PHE A 180 11.87 -15.62 -3.95
C PHE A 180 12.89 -16.48 -3.22
N LEU A 181 13.07 -16.22 -1.94
CA LEU A 181 13.89 -17.06 -1.06
C LEU A 181 12.98 -17.93 -0.20
N MET A 182 13.44 -19.15 0.03
CA MET A 182 12.84 -20.08 0.97
C MET A 182 13.90 -20.53 1.97
N THR A 183 13.55 -20.54 3.26
CA THR A 183 14.43 -21.01 4.32
C THR A 183 13.79 -22.20 5.05
N SER A 184 14.60 -23.19 5.41
CA SER A 184 14.19 -24.31 6.25
C SER A 184 15.34 -24.68 7.16
N GLY A 185 15.19 -24.42 8.47
CA GLY A 185 16.29 -24.48 9.41
C GLY A 185 17.44 -23.58 8.98
N SER A 186 18.64 -24.13 8.89
CA SER A 186 19.83 -23.40 8.42
C SER A 186 19.99 -23.35 6.88
N ASN A 187 19.10 -24.01 6.15
CA ASN A 187 19.21 -24.06 4.68
C ASN A 187 18.47 -22.89 4.03
N ILE A 188 19.09 -22.30 3.02
CA ILE A 188 18.55 -21.20 2.23
C ILE A 188 18.52 -21.64 0.77
N TYR A 189 17.38 -21.42 0.13
CA TYR A 189 17.15 -21.74 -1.27
C TYR A 189 16.74 -20.50 -2.04
N SER A 190 17.35 -20.27 -3.18
CA SER A 190 16.92 -19.34 -4.20
C SER A 190 15.96 -20.07 -5.14
N CYS A 191 14.76 -19.51 -5.32
CA CYS A 191 13.71 -20.09 -6.14
C CYS A 191 13.32 -19.08 -7.22
N VAL A 192 13.34 -19.52 -8.47
CA VAL A 192 12.93 -18.72 -9.63
C VAL A 192 11.84 -19.47 -10.38
N TRP A 193 10.69 -18.84 -10.58
CA TRP A 193 9.59 -19.45 -11.33
C TRP A 193 10.00 -19.74 -12.77
N LYS A 194 9.57 -20.89 -13.29
CA LYS A 194 9.82 -21.26 -14.66
C LYS A 194 8.90 -20.46 -15.60
N PRO A 195 9.38 -19.98 -16.76
CA PRO A 195 8.60 -19.13 -17.66
C PRO A 195 7.38 -19.83 -18.31
N SER A 196 7.30 -21.13 -18.24
CA SER A 196 6.30 -21.98 -18.93
C SER A 196 5.09 -22.34 -18.06
N LEU A 197 4.79 -21.55 -17.02
CA LEU A 197 3.62 -21.75 -16.15
C LEU A 197 2.67 -20.56 -16.18
#